data_856a5eade3b2429d2578a162760ccfa5
#
_entry.id   856a5eade3b2429d2578a162760ccfa5
#
_cell.length_a   1.000
_cell.length_b   1.000
_cell.length_c   1.000
_cell.angle_alpha   90.00
_cell.angle_beta   90.00
_cell.angle_gamma   90.00
#
_symmetry.space_group_name_H-M   'P 1'
#
loop_
_entity.id
_entity.type
_entity.pdbx_description
1 polymer ?
#
loop_
_entity_poly.entity_id
_entity_poly.type
_entity_poly.pdbx_seq_one_letter_code
_entity_poly.pdbx_strand_id
1 'polypeptide(L)'
;MRYMAKRGKGGRVARSLAVVALAAGAAMTNGLPARSVDGLCNGQQASHPWLNASGQRGPALIDGTAKNDVIIGSDGDDTINGKGGDDVVCGEGGNDSISGGPGNDTIRGNGGDDDLDGGPGNDVVSGDAGNDTVAGGAGRDVLVGGDGDDVIVGSDDDEIDKLDGGNGFDDCVVSKGDEVHNCEY
;
A
#
# COMPACT_ATOMS: atom_id res chain seq x y z
N MET A 1 -11.85 53.96 -34.36
CA MET A 1 -12.02 52.58 -34.83
C MET A 1 -12.22 51.67 -33.61
N ARG A 2 -13.42 51.14 -33.48
CA ARG A 2 -13.77 50.23 -32.38
C ARG A 2 -13.48 48.77 -32.81
N TYR A 3 -12.68 48.05 -32.04
CA TYR A 3 -12.54 46.63 -32.24
C TYR A 3 -13.39 45.88 -31.20
N MET A 4 -14.40 45.15 -31.67
CA MET A 4 -15.24 44.27 -30.88
C MET A 4 -14.49 42.95 -30.62
N ALA A 5 -14.32 42.60 -29.37
CA ALA A 5 -13.85 41.26 -28.96
C ALA A 5 -15.02 40.31 -28.91
N LYS A 6 -14.90 39.22 -29.68
CA LYS A 6 -15.84 38.10 -29.77
C LYS A 6 -15.70 37.18 -28.58
N ARG A 7 -16.77 36.93 -27.82
CA ARG A 7 -16.84 35.94 -26.74
C ARG A 7 -16.83 34.55 -27.35
N GLY A 8 -15.81 33.76 -27.04
CA GLY A 8 -15.78 32.33 -27.28
C GLY A 8 -16.36 31.58 -26.06
N LYS A 9 -17.24 30.61 -26.36
CA LYS A 9 -17.95 29.79 -25.41
C LYS A 9 -17.01 28.71 -24.80
N GLY A 10 -17.11 28.53 -23.49
CA GLY A 10 -17.11 27.34 -22.71
C GLY A 10 -16.14 26.18 -23.06
N GLY A 11 -14.98 26.16 -22.46
CA GLY A 11 -14.20 24.97 -22.22
C GLY A 11 -13.88 24.90 -20.73
N ARG A 12 -14.39 23.88 -20.05
CA ARG A 12 -13.99 23.59 -18.65
C ARG A 12 -12.52 23.20 -18.68
N VAL A 13 -11.67 24.08 -18.25
CA VAL A 13 -10.27 23.77 -17.98
C VAL A 13 -10.25 23.14 -16.60
N ALA A 14 -9.94 21.84 -16.53
CA ALA A 14 -9.60 21.18 -15.29
C ALA A 14 -8.39 21.93 -14.69
N ARG A 15 -8.59 22.61 -13.58
CA ARG A 15 -7.52 23.20 -12.82
C ARG A 15 -6.81 22.10 -12.05
N SER A 16 -5.69 21.66 -12.60
CA SER A 16 -4.69 20.93 -11.84
C SER A 16 -4.18 21.88 -10.74
N LEU A 17 -4.56 21.65 -9.50
CA LEU A 17 -3.93 22.33 -8.38
C LEU A 17 -2.54 21.69 -8.20
N ALA A 18 -1.52 22.35 -8.69
CA ALA A 18 -0.17 22.08 -8.24
C ALA A 18 -0.06 22.55 -6.78
N VAL A 19 -0.05 21.63 -5.85
CA VAL A 19 0.29 21.94 -4.45
C VAL A 19 1.79 22.13 -4.40
N VAL A 20 2.20 23.39 -4.32
CA VAL A 20 3.59 23.76 -4.00
C VAL A 20 3.76 23.56 -2.50
N ALA A 21 4.39 22.46 -2.11
CA ALA A 21 4.82 22.26 -0.73
C ALA A 21 6.00 23.17 -0.43
N LEU A 22 5.79 24.21 0.39
CA LEU A 22 6.88 24.95 1.02
C LEU A 22 7.39 24.11 2.20
N ALA A 23 8.44 23.35 1.97
CA ALA A 23 9.20 22.74 3.06
C ALA A 23 10.18 23.75 3.62
N ALA A 24 10.06 24.04 4.91
CA ALA A 24 11.06 24.81 5.64
C ALA A 24 12.32 23.93 5.88
N GLY A 25 13.40 24.32 5.27
CA GLY A 25 14.76 24.14 5.74
C GLY A 25 15.40 22.75 5.70
N ALA A 26 15.93 22.38 4.55
CA ALA A 26 17.20 21.65 4.44
C ALA A 26 17.75 21.82 3.03
N ALA A 27 19.00 22.23 2.92
CA ALA A 27 19.66 22.47 1.63
C ALA A 27 19.81 21.16 0.83
N MET A 28 19.23 21.14 -0.35
CA MET A 28 19.41 20.05 -1.29
C MET A 28 20.43 20.46 -2.36
N THR A 29 21.57 19.83 -2.34
CA THR A 29 22.45 19.78 -3.51
C THR A 29 22.47 18.34 -4.00
N ASN A 30 21.81 18.09 -5.11
CA ASN A 30 22.30 17.29 -6.23
C ASN A 30 21.13 17.02 -7.19
N GLY A 31 21.23 17.63 -8.37
CA GLY A 31 20.24 17.52 -9.42
C GLY A 31 20.15 16.11 -9.98
N LEU A 32 19.11 15.39 -9.52
CA LEU A 32 18.54 14.28 -10.25
C LEU A 32 17.13 14.71 -10.66
N PRO A 33 16.68 14.33 -11.88
CA PRO A 33 15.32 14.67 -12.29
C PRO A 33 14.36 14.06 -11.26
N ALA A 34 13.46 14.88 -10.74
CA ALA A 34 12.35 14.37 -9.98
C ALA A 34 11.66 13.30 -10.84
N ARG A 35 11.80 12.02 -10.47
CA ARG A 35 10.89 11.00 -10.95
C ARG A 35 9.49 11.54 -10.62
N SER A 36 8.63 11.53 -11.60
CA SER A 36 7.22 11.74 -11.38
C SER A 36 6.78 10.59 -10.48
N VAL A 37 6.80 10.85 -9.19
CA VAL A 37 6.25 9.94 -8.21
C VAL A 37 4.76 10.17 -8.29
N ASP A 38 4.10 9.33 -9.04
CA ASP A 38 2.66 9.24 -9.01
C ASP A 38 2.23 8.59 -7.70
N GLY A 39 2.68 9.05 -6.54
CA GLY A 39 2.43 8.50 -5.21
C GLY A 39 0.97 8.14 -4.98
N LEU A 40 0.53 7.09 -5.68
CA LEU A 40 -0.81 6.55 -5.65
C LEU A 40 -0.72 5.11 -5.18
N CYS A 41 -1.26 4.85 -4.02
CA CYS A 41 -1.51 3.52 -3.54
C CYS A 41 -2.92 3.13 -3.95
N ASN A 42 -3.07 2.05 -4.71
CA ASN A 42 -4.37 1.57 -5.21
C ASN A 42 -5.18 2.67 -5.94
N GLY A 43 -4.50 3.62 -6.61
CA GLY A 43 -5.10 4.76 -7.28
C GLY A 43 -5.45 5.93 -6.36
N GLN A 44 -5.08 5.89 -5.10
CA GLN A 44 -5.29 6.92 -4.10
C GLN A 44 -3.98 7.63 -3.73
N GLN A 45 -4.04 8.92 -3.40
CA GLN A 45 -2.90 9.67 -2.87
C GLN A 45 -2.85 9.53 -1.36
N ALA A 46 -1.65 9.56 -0.77
CA ALA A 46 -1.48 9.56 0.68
C ALA A 46 -2.36 10.61 1.35
N SER A 47 -3.01 10.23 2.44
CA SER A 47 -3.96 11.07 3.16
C SER A 47 -3.30 12.30 3.80
N HIS A 48 -2.00 12.17 4.14
CA HIS A 48 -1.20 13.27 4.69
C HIS A 48 0.22 13.24 4.11
N PRO A 49 0.92 14.39 4.00
CA PRO A 49 2.27 14.45 3.43
C PRO A 49 3.31 13.57 4.14
N TRP A 50 3.15 13.33 5.44
CA TRP A 50 4.06 12.48 6.22
C TRP A 50 3.75 10.98 6.12
N LEU A 51 2.63 10.62 5.49
CA LEU A 51 2.28 9.25 5.17
C LEU A 51 2.72 8.85 3.75
N ASN A 52 3.58 9.65 3.13
CA ASN A 52 4.10 9.41 1.79
C ASN A 52 5.63 9.52 1.81
N ALA A 53 6.29 8.37 1.79
CA ALA A 53 7.74 8.26 1.63
C ALA A 53 8.15 7.97 0.18
N SER A 54 7.19 7.86 -0.74
CA SER A 54 7.42 7.57 -2.15
C SER A 54 8.51 8.46 -2.77
N GLY A 55 9.45 7.85 -3.47
CA GLY A 55 10.61 8.53 -4.05
C GLY A 55 11.75 8.83 -3.08
N GLN A 56 11.66 8.46 -1.81
CA GLN A 56 12.80 8.39 -0.90
C GLN A 56 13.60 7.11 -1.19
N ARG A 57 14.86 7.12 -0.81
CA ARG A 57 15.78 5.99 -1.01
C ARG A 57 16.33 5.52 0.32
N GLY A 58 15.52 4.95 1.13
CA GLY A 58 15.97 4.45 2.42
C GLY A 58 14.80 4.23 3.35
N PRO A 59 15.01 3.45 4.39
CA PRO A 59 13.96 3.00 5.26
C PRO A 59 13.17 4.16 5.88
N ALA A 60 11.85 4.03 5.89
CA ALA A 60 10.95 4.94 6.55
C ALA A 60 10.25 4.25 7.73
N LEU A 61 9.93 5.03 8.75
CA LEU A 61 9.02 4.65 9.81
C LEU A 61 7.76 5.50 9.66
N ILE A 62 6.64 4.86 9.35
CA ILE A 62 5.39 5.56 9.06
C ILE A 62 4.31 5.06 10.01
N ASP A 63 3.78 5.98 10.78
CA ASP A 63 2.64 5.76 11.67
C ASP A 63 1.40 6.45 11.13
N GLY A 64 0.36 5.71 10.85
CA GLY A 64 -0.98 6.21 10.54
C GLY A 64 -1.69 6.81 11.76
N THR A 65 -2.97 6.95 11.65
CA THR A 65 -3.84 7.54 12.69
C THR A 65 -4.86 6.51 13.18
N ALA A 66 -5.89 6.92 13.88
CA ALA A 66 -7.04 6.07 14.23
C ALA A 66 -8.23 6.33 13.29
N LYS A 67 -7.95 6.64 12.01
CA LYS A 67 -8.92 6.92 10.96
C LYS A 67 -8.41 6.31 9.67
N ASN A 68 -9.31 6.15 8.71
CA ASN A 68 -8.97 5.68 7.39
C ASN A 68 -7.85 6.53 6.75
N ASP A 69 -6.71 5.91 6.55
CA ASP A 69 -5.50 6.53 5.99
C ASP A 69 -5.14 5.93 4.62
N VAL A 70 -4.42 6.69 3.83
CA VAL A 70 -3.71 6.19 2.65
C VAL A 70 -2.23 6.43 2.90
N ILE A 71 -1.45 5.34 2.99
CA ILE A 71 -0.04 5.33 3.37
C ILE A 71 0.78 4.79 2.21
N ILE A 72 1.86 5.48 1.87
CA ILE A 72 2.76 5.08 0.78
C ILE A 72 4.19 5.11 1.31
N GLY A 73 4.85 3.97 1.25
CA GLY A 73 6.23 3.78 1.65
C GLY A 73 7.25 4.37 0.68
N SER A 74 8.43 3.81 0.66
CA SER A 74 9.58 4.28 -0.12
C SER A 74 10.15 3.18 -1.04
N ASP A 75 11.35 3.39 -1.62
CA ASP A 75 12.09 2.33 -2.33
C ASP A 75 13.02 1.53 -1.38
N GLY A 76 12.84 1.59 -0.07
CA GLY A 76 13.72 0.94 0.91
C GLY A 76 12.94 0.31 2.05
N ASP A 77 13.57 -0.57 2.81
CA ASP A 77 12.95 -1.40 3.84
C ASP A 77 12.21 -0.56 4.88
N ASP A 78 10.89 -0.54 4.81
CA ASP A 78 10.05 0.34 5.62
C ASP A 78 9.39 -0.38 6.80
N THR A 79 9.01 0.38 7.80
CA THR A 79 8.14 -0.10 8.88
C THR A 79 6.90 0.78 8.93
N ILE A 80 5.75 0.19 8.65
CA ILE A 80 4.48 0.92 8.49
C ILE A 80 3.44 0.35 9.45
N ASN A 81 2.75 1.24 10.16
CA ASN A 81 1.65 0.90 11.05
C ASN A 81 0.44 1.77 10.73
N GLY A 82 -0.62 1.19 10.17
CA GLY A 82 -1.89 1.87 9.86
C GLY A 82 -2.59 2.37 11.11
N LYS A 83 -2.56 1.58 12.17
CA LYS A 83 -3.21 1.74 13.49
C LYS A 83 -4.66 1.36 13.48
N GLY A 84 -5.56 2.16 13.00
CA GLY A 84 -6.97 1.80 13.01
C GLY A 84 -7.81 2.70 12.14
N GLY A 85 -8.88 2.15 11.63
CA GLY A 85 -9.66 2.67 10.52
C GLY A 85 -9.48 1.73 9.35
N ASP A 86 -10.23 1.91 8.27
CA ASP A 86 -10.06 1.14 7.05
C ASP A 86 -8.97 1.80 6.20
N ASP A 87 -7.76 1.23 6.24
CA ASP A 87 -6.56 1.83 5.68
C ASP A 87 -6.21 1.27 4.28
N VAL A 88 -5.47 2.04 3.51
CA VAL A 88 -4.86 1.60 2.25
C VAL A 88 -3.36 1.84 2.34
N VAL A 89 -2.57 0.77 2.32
CA VAL A 89 -1.13 0.81 2.54
C VAL A 89 -0.38 0.17 1.36
N CYS A 90 0.64 0.85 0.85
CA CYS A 90 1.60 0.29 -0.11
C CYS A 90 3.03 0.49 0.41
N GLY A 91 3.81 -0.61 0.48
CA GLY A 91 5.23 -0.58 0.86
C GLY A 91 6.09 0.06 -0.21
N GLU A 92 5.82 -0.21 -1.47
CA GLU A 92 6.55 0.16 -2.68
C GLU A 92 7.73 -0.80 -2.94
N GLY A 93 8.90 -0.56 -2.46
CA GLY A 93 10.03 -1.45 -2.70
C GLY A 93 11.01 -1.50 -1.56
N GLY A 94 11.70 -2.63 -1.42
CA GLY A 94 12.47 -2.97 -0.24
C GLY A 94 11.76 -4.07 0.54
N ASN A 95 12.36 -4.56 1.60
CA ASN A 95 11.76 -5.58 2.45
C ASN A 95 11.00 -4.88 3.58
N ASP A 96 9.68 -4.80 3.45
CA ASP A 96 8.84 -3.97 4.29
C ASP A 96 8.20 -4.77 5.43
N SER A 97 7.94 -4.11 6.56
CA SER A 97 7.14 -4.64 7.66
C SER A 97 5.92 -3.77 7.85
N ILE A 98 4.74 -4.33 7.52
CA ILE A 98 3.49 -3.56 7.46
C ILE A 98 2.45 -4.21 8.37
N SER A 99 1.80 -3.40 9.21
CA SER A 99 0.62 -3.77 9.97
C SER A 99 -0.53 -2.81 9.67
N GLY A 100 -1.67 -3.34 9.24
CA GLY A 100 -2.90 -2.58 9.04
C GLY A 100 -3.47 -2.12 10.38
N GLY A 101 -3.67 -3.04 11.28
CA GLY A 101 -4.28 -2.80 12.59
C GLY A 101 -5.78 -3.09 12.59
N PRO A 102 -6.56 -2.57 13.53
CA PRO A 102 -8.00 -2.79 13.53
C PRO A 102 -8.74 -2.00 12.45
N GLY A 103 -9.44 -2.67 11.58
CA GLY A 103 -10.20 -2.09 10.46
C GLY A 103 -10.29 -3.06 9.31
N ASN A 104 -10.92 -2.68 8.19
CA ASN A 104 -10.88 -3.48 6.98
C ASN A 104 -9.84 -2.87 6.04
N ASP A 105 -8.65 -3.42 6.08
CA ASP A 105 -7.47 -2.81 5.47
C ASP A 105 -7.20 -3.37 4.06
N THR A 106 -6.51 -2.60 3.25
CA THR A 106 -5.98 -3.02 1.96
C THR A 106 -4.48 -2.78 1.96
N ILE A 107 -3.68 -3.84 1.96
CA ILE A 107 -2.23 -3.79 2.08
C ILE A 107 -1.57 -4.40 0.84
N ARG A 108 -0.52 -3.77 0.35
CA ARG A 108 0.35 -4.29 -0.70
C ARG A 108 1.81 -4.11 -0.30
N GLY A 109 2.57 -5.19 -0.31
CA GLY A 109 4.02 -5.15 -0.16
C GLY A 109 4.67 -4.47 -1.36
N ASN A 110 4.30 -4.87 -2.54
CA ASN A 110 4.80 -4.53 -3.86
C ASN A 110 6.10 -5.26 -4.20
N GLY A 111 7.25 -4.86 -3.77
CA GLY A 111 8.46 -5.53 -4.23
C GLY A 111 9.59 -5.62 -3.23
N GLY A 112 10.04 -6.82 -2.96
CA GLY A 112 10.98 -7.20 -1.92
C GLY A 112 10.38 -8.33 -1.10
N ASP A 113 11.09 -8.85 -0.12
CA ASP A 113 10.59 -9.90 0.75
C ASP A 113 9.91 -9.24 1.95
N ASP A 114 8.57 -9.21 1.95
CA ASP A 114 7.76 -8.41 2.85
C ASP A 114 7.13 -9.21 4.01
N ASP A 115 6.88 -8.55 5.15
CA ASP A 115 6.18 -9.11 6.32
C ASP A 115 4.90 -8.29 6.57
N LEU A 116 3.74 -8.88 6.21
CA LEU A 116 2.46 -8.20 6.12
C LEU A 116 1.45 -8.79 7.10
N ASP A 117 0.82 -7.95 7.91
CA ASP A 117 -0.22 -8.30 8.88
C ASP A 117 -1.46 -7.42 8.69
N GLY A 118 -2.58 -8.01 8.28
CA GLY A 118 -3.87 -7.32 8.18
C GLY A 118 -4.35 -6.83 9.54
N GLY A 119 -4.43 -7.74 10.50
CA GLY A 119 -4.89 -7.46 11.85
C GLY A 119 -6.34 -7.87 12.08
N PRO A 120 -7.08 -7.24 13.01
CA PRO A 120 -8.49 -7.50 13.18
C PRO A 120 -9.37 -6.76 12.17
N GLY A 121 -10.08 -7.47 11.32
CA GLY A 121 -10.97 -6.90 10.30
C GLY A 121 -11.21 -7.87 9.16
N ASN A 122 -11.79 -7.40 8.06
CA ASN A 122 -11.85 -8.19 6.84
C ASN A 122 -10.90 -7.56 5.83
N ASP A 123 -9.71 -8.12 5.73
CA ASP A 123 -8.58 -7.49 5.08
C ASP A 123 -8.33 -8.04 3.67
N VAL A 124 -7.66 -7.24 2.86
CA VAL A 124 -7.12 -7.65 1.56
C VAL A 124 -5.63 -7.38 1.59
N VAL A 125 -4.83 -8.46 1.62
CA VAL A 125 -3.38 -8.35 1.74
C VAL A 125 -2.71 -9.06 0.56
N SER A 126 -1.76 -8.38 -0.10
CA SER A 126 -0.99 -8.91 -1.23
C SER A 126 0.50 -8.67 -1.01
N GLY A 127 1.34 -9.72 -1.12
CA GLY A 127 2.79 -9.61 -1.14
C GLY A 127 3.27 -8.93 -2.42
N ASP A 128 2.73 -9.35 -3.54
CA ASP A 128 3.05 -8.99 -4.93
C ASP A 128 4.35 -9.65 -5.42
N ALA A 129 5.55 -9.15 -5.21
CA ALA A 129 6.78 -9.73 -5.78
C ALA A 129 7.92 -9.84 -4.78
N GLY A 130 8.35 -11.04 -4.49
CA GLY A 130 9.35 -11.40 -3.50
C GLY A 130 8.92 -12.65 -2.74
N ASN A 131 9.68 -13.06 -1.74
CA ASN A 131 9.28 -14.16 -0.88
C ASN A 131 8.63 -13.58 0.38
N ASP A 132 7.31 -13.53 0.38
CA ASP A 132 6.54 -12.76 1.34
C ASP A 132 5.99 -13.62 2.49
N THR A 133 5.77 -12.96 3.63
CA THR A 133 4.97 -13.51 4.72
C THR A 133 3.69 -12.68 4.83
N VAL A 134 2.56 -13.32 4.58
CA VAL A 134 1.25 -12.66 4.53
C VAL A 134 0.33 -13.26 5.58
N ALA A 135 -0.06 -12.47 6.58
CA ALA A 135 -1.01 -12.84 7.61
C ALA A 135 -2.30 -12.01 7.48
N GLY A 136 -3.46 -12.68 7.57
CA GLY A 136 -4.76 -12.01 7.56
C GLY A 136 -5.09 -11.41 8.91
N GLY A 137 -4.97 -12.21 9.95
CA GLY A 137 -5.39 -11.83 11.29
C GLY A 137 -6.78 -12.36 11.62
N ALA A 138 -7.60 -11.59 12.29
CA ALA A 138 -8.93 -12.00 12.68
C ALA A 138 -10.02 -11.41 11.77
N GLY A 139 -10.86 -12.27 11.20
CA GLY A 139 -11.94 -11.89 10.30
C GLY A 139 -11.91 -12.71 9.01
N ARG A 140 -12.59 -12.20 8.01
CA ARG A 140 -12.63 -12.87 6.72
C ARG A 140 -11.73 -12.16 5.72
N ASP A 141 -10.61 -12.79 5.42
CA ASP A 141 -9.54 -12.15 4.69
C ASP A 141 -9.37 -12.68 3.26
N VAL A 142 -8.74 -11.87 2.43
CA VAL A 142 -8.29 -12.25 1.09
C VAL A 142 -6.79 -12.01 1.04
N LEU A 143 -6.03 -13.12 0.97
CA LEU A 143 -4.59 -13.14 1.06
C LEU A 143 -4.00 -13.64 -0.25
N VAL A 144 -3.04 -12.92 -0.77
CA VAL A 144 -2.34 -13.26 -2.03
C VAL A 144 -0.85 -13.17 -1.77
N GLY A 145 -0.10 -14.25 -2.03
CA GLY A 145 1.36 -14.23 -2.04
C GLY A 145 1.87 -13.41 -3.21
N GLY A 146 1.88 -13.97 -4.37
CA GLY A 146 2.24 -13.26 -5.60
C GLY A 146 3.26 -13.99 -6.44
N ASP A 147 4.38 -13.33 -6.77
CA ASP A 147 5.54 -13.94 -7.43
C ASP A 147 6.63 -14.22 -6.37
N GLY A 148 6.94 -15.46 -6.09
CA GLY A 148 7.97 -15.87 -5.14
C GLY A 148 7.60 -17.10 -4.34
N ASP A 149 8.43 -17.49 -3.41
CA ASP A 149 8.13 -18.61 -2.51
C ASP A 149 7.55 -17.99 -1.21
N ASP A 150 6.22 -18.02 -1.07
CA ASP A 150 5.49 -17.25 -0.05
C ASP A 150 5.02 -18.11 1.13
N VAL A 151 4.83 -17.46 2.28
CA VAL A 151 4.19 -18.02 3.45
C VAL A 151 2.90 -17.25 3.75
N ILE A 152 1.75 -17.92 3.62
CA ILE A 152 0.45 -17.28 3.80
C ILE A 152 -0.26 -17.92 4.98
N VAL A 153 -0.69 -17.10 5.92
CA VAL A 153 -1.34 -17.52 7.16
C VAL A 153 -2.75 -16.94 7.23
N GLY A 154 -3.76 -17.77 7.00
CA GLY A 154 -5.13 -17.47 7.43
C GLY A 154 -5.21 -17.54 8.95
N SER A 155 -6.32 -17.19 9.53
CA SER A 155 -6.49 -17.20 10.98
C SER A 155 -7.07 -18.52 11.50
N ASP A 156 -7.04 -18.70 12.84
CA ASP A 156 -7.71 -19.79 13.55
C ASP A 156 -9.09 -19.38 14.12
N ASP A 157 -9.71 -18.33 13.63
CA ASP A 157 -10.85 -17.68 14.27
C ASP A 157 -12.25 -18.18 13.86
N ASP A 158 -12.33 -19.29 13.12
CA ASP A 158 -13.56 -19.89 12.58
C ASP A 158 -14.24 -19.10 11.44
N GLU A 159 -13.67 -17.98 10.96
CA GLU A 159 -14.09 -17.30 9.73
C GLU A 159 -13.46 -17.98 8.50
N ILE A 160 -13.94 -17.67 7.31
CA ILE A 160 -13.47 -18.32 6.08
C ILE A 160 -12.61 -17.35 5.29
N ASP A 161 -11.34 -17.65 5.18
CA ASP A 161 -10.37 -16.89 4.41
C ASP A 161 -10.21 -17.40 2.98
N LYS A 162 -9.69 -16.55 2.13
CA LYS A 162 -9.29 -16.90 0.76
C LYS A 162 -7.81 -16.68 0.60
N LEU A 163 -7.08 -17.76 0.34
CA LEU A 163 -5.65 -17.75 0.15
C LEU A 163 -5.28 -18.14 -1.28
N ASP A 164 -4.44 -17.34 -1.91
CA ASP A 164 -3.86 -17.63 -3.22
C ASP A 164 -2.33 -17.47 -3.14
N GLY A 165 -1.58 -18.57 -3.25
CA GLY A 165 -0.12 -18.55 -3.24
C GLY A 165 0.42 -17.70 -4.39
N GLY A 166 -0.04 -17.98 -5.59
CA GLY A 166 0.42 -17.29 -6.79
C GLY A 166 1.39 -18.13 -7.62
N ASN A 167 2.55 -17.54 -7.96
CA ASN A 167 3.61 -18.19 -8.71
C ASN A 167 4.79 -18.49 -7.77
N GLY A 168 5.09 -19.72 -7.50
CA GLY A 168 6.22 -20.08 -6.66
C GLY A 168 6.03 -21.41 -5.98
N PHE A 169 6.67 -21.54 -4.86
CA PHE A 169 6.50 -22.66 -3.95
C PHE A 169 5.94 -22.14 -2.62
N ASP A 170 4.62 -22.16 -2.49
CA ASP A 170 3.91 -21.37 -1.48
C ASP A 170 3.39 -22.26 -0.34
N ASP A 171 3.72 -21.90 0.89
CA ASP A 171 3.29 -22.58 2.10
C ASP A 171 2.09 -21.86 2.73
N CYS A 172 0.91 -22.49 2.67
CA CYS A 172 -0.31 -21.92 3.20
C CYS A 172 -0.73 -22.61 4.50
N VAL A 173 -0.76 -21.83 5.57
CA VAL A 173 -1.28 -22.26 6.86
C VAL A 173 -2.77 -21.90 6.95
N VAL A 174 -3.62 -22.90 6.99
CA VAL A 174 -5.06 -22.76 6.81
C VAL A 174 -5.86 -23.31 7.99
N SER A 175 -7.00 -22.75 8.23
CA SER A 175 -8.01 -23.24 9.15
C SER A 175 -9.10 -24.04 8.43
N LYS A 176 -10.05 -24.57 9.20
CA LYS A 176 -11.13 -25.37 8.64
C LYS A 176 -12.16 -24.49 7.92
N GLY A 177 -12.17 -24.61 6.63
CA GLY A 177 -13.20 -23.97 5.78
C GLY A 177 -12.63 -22.97 4.79
N ASP A 178 -11.35 -22.63 4.92
CA ASP A 178 -10.70 -21.70 4.03
C ASP A 178 -10.68 -22.16 2.56
N GLU A 179 -10.77 -21.19 1.68
CA GLU A 179 -10.66 -21.39 0.24
C GLU A 179 -9.21 -21.16 -0.20
N VAL A 180 -8.54 -22.22 -0.69
CA VAL A 180 -7.10 -22.18 -0.99
C VAL A 180 -6.84 -22.48 -2.46
N HIS A 181 -5.97 -21.67 -3.07
CA HIS A 181 -5.50 -21.82 -4.44
C HIS A 181 -3.98 -21.69 -4.50
N ASN A 182 -3.35 -22.40 -5.43
CA ASN A 182 -1.92 -22.31 -5.73
C ASN A 182 -0.99 -22.39 -4.51
N CYS A 183 -1.28 -23.26 -3.57
CA CYS A 183 -0.42 -23.52 -2.40
C CYS A 183 0.08 -24.96 -2.43
N GLU A 184 1.31 -25.17 -2.01
CA GLU A 184 1.91 -26.49 -1.79
C GLU A 184 1.77 -26.89 -0.32
N TYR A 185 1.62 -28.20 -0.06
CA TYR A 185 1.46 -28.77 1.28
C TYR A 185 2.58 -29.75 1.61
#